data_f4ead20d2c77913feee4ead71e4e5b3c
#
_entry.id   f4ead20d2c77913feee4ead71e4e5b3c
#
_cell.length_a   1.000
_cell.length_b   1.000
_cell.length_c   1.000
_cell.angle_alpha   90.00
_cell.angle_beta   90.00
_cell.angle_gamma   90.00
#
_symmetry.space_group_name_H-M   'P 1'
#
loop_
_entity.id
_entity.type
_entity.pdbx_description
1 polymer ?
#
loop_
_entity_poly.entity_id
_entity_poly.type
_entity_poly.pdbx_seq_one_letter_code
_entity_poly.pdbx_strand_id
1 'polypeptide(L)'
;DTVVSLFVISYCFISSGTMTILMAVVLLSLMWLIKRVLKPVMYKAGKDNQDYYSGLFKWISQTVQGIKEVKISGKEQYFVSEYRKCGKGYVDAVQRYSLYNQVPKLLIETACVATMVGYMIFLVATGVPTENMLTVFGTLAAAALVLLPCVNRINNQINSIAYFEPFFMGVSDNLQDEINGQNIDMSFATDEDEKLDVKESIEMKDITYAYPNTERLIFDHADLKIPVGASVGIVGTSGAG
;
A
#
# COMPACT_ATOMS: atom_id res chain seq x y z
N ASP A 1 -2.91 20.93 -10.87
CA ASP A 1 -4.37 20.72 -10.73
C ASP A 1 -4.95 21.52 -9.55
N THR A 2 -4.33 21.51 -8.36
CA THR A 2 -4.81 22.27 -7.19
C THR A 2 -4.83 23.78 -7.42
N VAL A 3 -3.79 24.34 -8.07
CA VAL A 3 -3.70 25.75 -8.40
C VAL A 3 -4.80 26.15 -9.39
N VAL A 4 -5.01 25.35 -10.44
CA VAL A 4 -6.07 25.59 -11.43
C VAL A 4 -7.44 25.55 -10.77
N SER A 5 -7.68 24.57 -9.89
CA SER A 5 -8.94 24.45 -9.13
C SER A 5 -9.20 25.69 -8.26
N LEU A 6 -8.17 26.21 -7.59
CA LEU A 6 -8.25 27.41 -6.76
C LEU A 6 -8.64 28.65 -7.59
N PHE A 7 -8.02 28.85 -8.75
CA PHE A 7 -8.36 29.97 -9.64
C PHE A 7 -9.80 29.86 -10.16
N VAL A 8 -10.23 28.67 -10.59
CA VAL A 8 -11.59 28.47 -11.10
C VAL A 8 -12.62 28.66 -9.99
N ILE A 9 -12.37 28.16 -8.79
CA ILE A 9 -13.25 28.38 -7.62
C ILE A 9 -13.34 29.86 -7.28
N SER A 10 -12.21 30.58 -7.28
CA SER A 10 -12.19 32.03 -7.03
C SER A 10 -12.99 32.80 -8.08
N TYR A 11 -12.87 32.46 -9.35
CA TYR A 11 -13.64 33.04 -10.43
C TYR A 11 -15.15 32.77 -10.28
N CYS A 12 -15.52 31.52 -9.98
CA CYS A 12 -16.92 31.16 -9.74
C CYS A 12 -17.52 31.87 -8.52
N PHE A 13 -16.72 32.08 -7.48
CA PHE A 13 -17.14 32.80 -6.29
C PHE A 13 -17.46 34.28 -6.58
N ILE A 14 -16.68 34.93 -7.44
CA ILE A 14 -16.93 36.31 -7.87
C ILE A 14 -18.15 36.40 -8.79
N SER A 15 -18.34 35.41 -9.67
CA SER A 15 -19.45 35.40 -10.64
C SER A 15 -20.81 35.03 -10.03
N SER A 16 -20.84 34.06 -9.13
CA SER A 16 -22.08 33.50 -8.54
C SER A 16 -21.81 32.91 -7.15
N GLY A 17 -21.55 33.78 -6.16
CA GLY A 17 -21.12 33.38 -4.82
C GLY A 17 -22.05 32.37 -4.13
N THR A 18 -23.38 32.60 -4.18
CA THR A 18 -24.36 31.70 -3.55
C THR A 18 -24.37 30.28 -4.11
N MET A 19 -24.27 30.15 -5.42
CA MET A 19 -24.25 28.85 -6.09
C MET A 19 -22.92 28.14 -5.84
N THR A 20 -21.81 28.85 -5.88
CA THR A 20 -20.48 28.30 -5.62
C THR A 20 -20.34 27.76 -4.21
N ILE A 21 -20.89 28.45 -3.20
CA ILE A 21 -20.92 27.99 -1.82
C ILE A 21 -21.78 26.71 -1.70
N LEU A 22 -22.99 26.71 -2.28
CA LEU A 22 -23.88 25.55 -2.25
C LEU A 22 -23.20 24.30 -2.88
N MET A 23 -22.61 24.48 -4.06
CA MET A 23 -21.90 23.42 -4.76
C MET A 23 -20.69 22.93 -3.97
N ALA A 24 -19.91 23.83 -3.37
CA ALA A 24 -18.77 23.48 -2.52
C ALA A 24 -19.20 22.68 -1.29
N VAL A 25 -20.27 23.07 -0.61
CA VAL A 25 -20.81 22.35 0.56
C VAL A 25 -21.27 20.94 0.17
N VAL A 26 -21.99 20.79 -0.95
CA VAL A 26 -22.46 19.48 -1.44
C VAL A 26 -21.26 18.60 -1.79
N LEU A 27 -20.27 19.10 -2.55
CA LEU A 27 -19.12 18.33 -2.95
C LEU A 27 -18.22 17.96 -1.76
N LEU A 28 -17.99 18.87 -0.82
CA LEU A 28 -17.18 18.58 0.37
C LEU A 28 -17.85 17.56 1.30
N SER A 29 -19.17 17.68 1.50
CA SER A 29 -19.92 16.72 2.30
C SER A 29 -19.91 15.33 1.66
N LEU A 30 -20.06 15.26 0.35
CA LEU A 30 -20.01 14.02 -0.41
C LEU A 30 -18.59 13.40 -0.37
N MET A 31 -17.54 14.19 -0.55
CA MET A 31 -16.16 13.72 -0.44
C MET A 31 -15.84 13.19 0.97
N TRP A 32 -16.32 13.87 2.00
CA TRP A 32 -16.16 13.40 3.37
C TRP A 32 -16.86 12.06 3.61
N LEU A 33 -18.10 11.90 3.11
CA LEU A 33 -18.87 10.67 3.20
C LEU A 33 -18.17 9.52 2.44
N ILE A 34 -17.74 9.78 1.22
CA ILE A 34 -17.03 8.83 0.37
C ILE A 34 -15.75 8.35 1.09
N LYS A 35 -14.92 9.27 1.61
CA LYS A 35 -13.72 8.91 2.36
C LYS A 35 -14.03 8.02 3.56
N ARG A 36 -15.06 8.35 4.32
CA ARG A 36 -15.44 7.58 5.51
C ARG A 36 -15.85 6.16 5.19
N VAL A 37 -16.55 5.95 4.07
CA VAL A 37 -17.09 4.65 3.64
C VAL A 37 -16.05 3.85 2.86
N LEU A 38 -15.34 4.49 1.93
CA LEU A 38 -14.45 3.78 1.01
C LEU A 38 -13.05 3.51 1.59
N LYS A 39 -12.53 4.36 2.46
CA LYS A 39 -11.17 4.16 3.02
C LYS A 39 -10.98 2.75 3.61
N PRO A 40 -11.85 2.23 4.49
CA PRO A 40 -11.68 0.89 5.06
C PRO A 40 -11.79 -0.22 4.00
N VAL A 41 -12.63 -0.03 2.98
CA VAL A 41 -12.78 -1.00 1.89
C VAL A 41 -11.53 -1.04 1.01
N MET A 42 -10.97 0.12 0.69
CA MET A 42 -9.73 0.24 -0.08
C MET A 42 -8.54 -0.35 0.67
N TYR A 43 -8.40 -0.03 1.95
CA TYR A 43 -7.35 -0.59 2.80
C TYR A 43 -7.44 -2.12 2.86
N LYS A 44 -8.63 -2.67 3.05
CA LYS A 44 -8.85 -4.11 3.07
C LYS A 44 -8.50 -4.76 1.71
N ALA A 45 -8.94 -4.16 0.60
CA ALA A 45 -8.58 -4.64 -0.73
C ALA A 45 -7.06 -4.60 -0.98
N GLY A 46 -6.37 -3.57 -0.48
CA GLY A 46 -4.91 -3.48 -0.54
C GLY A 46 -4.22 -4.57 0.27
N LYS A 47 -4.70 -4.84 1.49
CA LYS A 47 -4.18 -5.92 2.34
C LYS A 47 -4.41 -7.30 1.72
N ASP A 48 -5.64 -7.57 1.27
CA ASP A 48 -5.98 -8.82 0.57
C ASP A 48 -5.06 -9.00 -0.67
N ASN A 49 -4.82 -7.93 -1.43
CA ASN A 49 -3.91 -7.96 -2.58
C ASN A 49 -2.49 -8.34 -2.16
N GLN A 50 -1.93 -7.71 -1.13
CA GLN A 50 -0.59 -7.98 -0.61
C GLN A 50 -0.45 -9.44 -0.17
N ASP A 51 -1.41 -9.94 0.61
CA ASP A 51 -1.39 -11.30 1.14
C ASP A 51 -1.44 -12.35 0.00
N TYR A 52 -2.37 -12.18 -0.95
CA TYR A 52 -2.50 -13.11 -2.08
C TYR A 52 -1.33 -13.01 -3.07
N TYR A 53 -0.81 -11.81 -3.31
CA TYR A 53 0.35 -11.60 -4.17
C TYR A 53 1.60 -12.27 -3.59
N SER A 54 1.86 -12.09 -2.30
CA SER A 54 2.94 -12.78 -1.58
C SER A 54 2.75 -14.30 -1.62
N GLY A 55 1.51 -14.78 -1.49
CA GLY A 55 1.17 -16.18 -1.63
C GLY A 55 1.50 -16.75 -3.01
N LEU A 56 1.26 -16.00 -4.09
CA LEU A 56 1.61 -16.41 -5.45
C LEU A 56 3.13 -16.64 -5.60
N PHE A 57 3.94 -15.71 -5.12
CA PHE A 57 5.40 -15.84 -5.16
C PHE A 57 5.89 -17.00 -4.29
N LYS A 58 5.33 -17.14 -3.10
CA LYS A 58 5.65 -18.26 -2.21
C LYS A 58 5.43 -19.60 -2.90
N TRP A 59 4.25 -19.83 -3.47
CA TRP A 59 3.90 -21.10 -4.09
C TRP A 59 4.73 -21.39 -5.35
N ILE A 60 5.02 -20.38 -6.19
CA ILE A 60 5.93 -20.53 -7.33
C ILE A 60 7.33 -20.90 -6.86
N SER A 61 7.92 -20.11 -5.94
CA SER A 61 9.29 -20.35 -5.47
C SER A 61 9.45 -21.72 -4.84
N GLN A 62 8.52 -22.12 -3.95
CA GLN A 62 8.52 -23.45 -3.34
C GLN A 62 8.39 -24.58 -4.35
N THR A 63 7.53 -24.39 -5.37
CA THR A 63 7.35 -25.42 -6.40
C THR A 63 8.57 -25.58 -7.28
N VAL A 64 9.20 -24.48 -7.67
CA VAL A 64 10.40 -24.49 -8.54
C VAL A 64 11.61 -25.03 -7.78
N GLN A 65 11.82 -24.59 -6.56
CA GLN A 65 12.95 -25.04 -5.72
C GLN A 65 12.82 -26.53 -5.34
N GLY A 66 11.60 -26.98 -5.04
CA GLY A 66 11.30 -28.36 -4.67
C GLY A 66 10.72 -29.20 -5.80
N ILE A 67 10.99 -28.89 -7.09
CA ILE A 67 10.32 -29.56 -8.22
C ILE A 67 10.56 -31.07 -8.26
N LYS A 68 11.73 -31.53 -7.82
CA LYS A 68 12.05 -32.98 -7.75
C LYS A 68 11.18 -33.68 -6.72
N GLU A 69 11.07 -33.12 -5.53
CA GLU A 69 10.28 -33.65 -4.42
C GLU A 69 8.79 -33.63 -4.75
N VAL A 70 8.29 -32.56 -5.38
CA VAL A 70 6.92 -32.44 -5.84
C VAL A 70 6.60 -33.53 -6.85
N LYS A 71 7.51 -33.79 -7.80
CA LYS A 71 7.36 -34.82 -8.81
C LYS A 71 7.40 -36.23 -8.23
N ILE A 72 8.35 -36.51 -7.34
CA ILE A 72 8.47 -37.82 -6.69
C ILE A 72 7.25 -38.13 -5.81
N SER A 73 6.72 -37.10 -5.13
CA SER A 73 5.55 -37.23 -4.26
C SER A 73 4.22 -37.26 -5.00
N GLY A 74 4.18 -36.97 -6.31
CA GLY A 74 2.95 -36.87 -7.11
C GLY A 74 1.97 -35.80 -6.61
N LYS A 75 2.47 -34.70 -6.00
CA LYS A 75 1.66 -33.66 -5.36
C LYS A 75 1.48 -32.39 -6.22
N GLU A 76 1.70 -32.47 -7.52
CA GLU A 76 1.60 -31.32 -8.42
C GLU A 76 0.24 -30.62 -8.33
N GLN A 77 -0.84 -31.39 -8.26
CA GLN A 77 -2.20 -30.85 -8.18
C GLN A 77 -2.44 -30.02 -6.90
N TYR A 78 -1.80 -30.37 -5.81
CA TYR A 78 -1.88 -29.61 -4.57
C TYR A 78 -1.26 -28.22 -4.76
N PHE A 79 -0.05 -28.14 -5.28
CA PHE A 79 0.65 -26.87 -5.53
C PHE A 79 -0.09 -26.00 -6.54
N VAL A 80 -0.59 -26.58 -7.63
CA VAL A 80 -1.42 -25.88 -8.62
C VAL A 80 -2.71 -25.35 -8.01
N SER A 81 -3.36 -26.12 -7.13
CA SER A 81 -4.61 -25.69 -6.49
C SER A 81 -4.39 -24.52 -5.54
N GLU A 82 -3.32 -24.56 -4.73
CA GLU A 82 -2.98 -23.46 -3.82
C GLU A 82 -2.56 -22.18 -4.58
N TYR A 83 -1.75 -22.32 -5.62
CA TYR A 83 -1.42 -21.21 -6.52
C TYR A 83 -2.68 -20.59 -7.13
N ARG A 84 -3.60 -21.42 -7.65
CA ARG A 84 -4.87 -20.97 -8.24
C ARG A 84 -5.76 -20.26 -7.22
N LYS A 85 -5.78 -20.75 -5.96
CA LYS A 85 -6.52 -20.10 -4.87
C LYS A 85 -6.00 -18.69 -4.59
N CYS A 86 -4.68 -18.55 -4.47
CA CYS A 86 -4.05 -17.22 -4.33
C CYS A 86 -4.33 -16.33 -5.54
N GLY A 87 -4.25 -16.88 -6.77
CA GLY A 87 -4.54 -16.14 -8.00
C GLY A 87 -5.97 -15.62 -8.06
N LYS A 88 -6.96 -16.43 -7.67
CA LYS A 88 -8.35 -15.97 -7.57
C LYS A 88 -8.52 -14.85 -6.55
N GLY A 89 -7.96 -15.03 -5.35
CA GLY A 89 -8.02 -14.00 -4.31
C GLY A 89 -7.37 -12.68 -4.73
N TYR A 90 -6.23 -12.75 -5.43
CA TYR A 90 -5.58 -11.58 -6.02
C TYR A 90 -6.48 -10.86 -7.04
N VAL A 91 -7.05 -11.60 -8.00
CA VAL A 91 -7.95 -11.03 -9.00
C VAL A 91 -9.18 -10.39 -8.36
N ASP A 92 -9.78 -11.05 -7.37
CA ASP A 92 -10.94 -10.52 -6.64
C ASP A 92 -10.59 -9.23 -5.86
N ALA A 93 -9.39 -9.15 -5.28
CA ALA A 93 -8.93 -7.94 -4.60
C ALA A 93 -8.73 -6.77 -5.59
N VAL A 94 -8.09 -7.03 -6.74
CA VAL A 94 -7.89 -6.04 -7.80
C VAL A 94 -9.22 -5.58 -8.41
N GLN A 95 -10.15 -6.50 -8.65
CA GLN A 95 -11.49 -6.15 -9.14
C GLN A 95 -12.25 -5.27 -8.15
N ARG A 96 -12.23 -5.59 -6.86
CA ARG A 96 -12.83 -4.76 -5.81
C ARG A 96 -12.23 -3.35 -5.82
N TYR A 97 -10.91 -3.25 -5.82
CA TYR A 97 -10.23 -1.95 -5.92
C TYR A 97 -10.71 -1.17 -7.15
N SER A 98 -10.70 -1.78 -8.33
CA SER A 98 -11.06 -1.13 -9.58
C SER A 98 -12.51 -0.63 -9.58
N LEU A 99 -13.45 -1.45 -9.09
CA LEU A 99 -14.87 -1.08 -9.00
C LEU A 99 -15.07 0.09 -8.02
N TYR A 100 -14.58 -0.05 -6.78
CA TYR A 100 -14.78 0.98 -5.77
C TYR A 100 -14.02 2.27 -6.07
N ASN A 101 -12.96 2.24 -6.87
CA ASN A 101 -12.26 3.44 -7.32
C ASN A 101 -13.08 4.27 -8.32
N GLN A 102 -14.00 3.63 -9.06
CA GLN A 102 -14.87 4.33 -10.02
C GLN A 102 -16.13 4.91 -9.40
N VAL A 103 -16.65 4.33 -8.31
CA VAL A 103 -17.87 4.76 -7.63
C VAL A 103 -17.85 6.25 -7.25
N PRO A 104 -16.79 6.79 -6.62
CA PRO A 104 -16.74 8.21 -6.26
C PRO A 104 -16.90 9.15 -7.45
N LYS A 105 -16.27 8.80 -8.58
CA LYS A 105 -16.38 9.60 -9.81
C LYS A 105 -17.83 9.77 -10.23
N LEU A 106 -18.59 8.69 -10.32
CA LEU A 106 -19.98 8.70 -10.73
C LEU A 106 -20.85 9.49 -9.73
N LEU A 107 -20.60 9.34 -8.42
CA LEU A 107 -21.34 10.07 -7.39
C LEU A 107 -21.06 11.58 -7.44
N ILE A 108 -19.81 11.98 -7.65
CA ILE A 108 -19.43 13.39 -7.78
C ILE A 108 -20.05 14.02 -9.03
N GLU A 109 -20.00 13.33 -10.17
CA GLU A 109 -20.58 13.79 -11.43
C GLU A 109 -22.10 13.96 -11.31
N THR A 110 -22.80 12.96 -10.79
CA THR A 110 -24.27 13.02 -10.61
C THR A 110 -24.67 14.09 -9.59
N ALA A 111 -23.94 14.24 -8.49
CA ALA A 111 -24.21 15.29 -7.50
C ALA A 111 -23.99 16.70 -8.08
N CYS A 112 -22.96 16.88 -8.90
CA CYS A 112 -22.69 18.14 -9.58
C CYS A 112 -23.86 18.52 -10.51
N VAL A 113 -24.27 17.59 -11.38
CA VAL A 113 -25.40 17.83 -12.29
C VAL A 113 -26.71 18.07 -11.53
N ALA A 114 -26.99 17.27 -10.50
CA ALA A 114 -28.18 17.43 -9.67
C ALA A 114 -28.22 18.78 -8.96
N THR A 115 -27.10 19.26 -8.46
CA THR A 115 -26.97 20.57 -7.81
C THR A 115 -27.23 21.70 -8.82
N MET A 116 -26.68 21.59 -10.04
CA MET A 116 -26.91 22.57 -11.09
C MET A 116 -28.39 22.66 -11.50
N VAL A 117 -29.01 21.52 -11.75
CA VAL A 117 -30.44 21.44 -12.13
C VAL A 117 -31.29 21.93 -10.98
N GLY A 118 -31.02 21.51 -9.74
CA GLY A 118 -31.76 21.95 -8.56
C GLY A 118 -31.71 23.47 -8.36
N TYR A 119 -30.55 24.06 -8.58
CA TYR A 119 -30.37 25.51 -8.49
C TYR A 119 -31.12 26.25 -9.61
N MET A 120 -31.14 25.72 -10.83
CA MET A 120 -31.94 26.28 -11.93
C MET A 120 -33.43 26.28 -11.60
N ILE A 121 -33.95 25.18 -11.07
CA ILE A 121 -35.36 25.10 -10.63
C ILE A 121 -35.64 26.15 -9.55
N PHE A 122 -34.71 26.32 -8.60
CA PHE A 122 -34.83 27.33 -7.55
C PHE A 122 -34.87 28.77 -8.13
N LEU A 123 -34.01 29.11 -9.10
CA LEU A 123 -33.99 30.40 -9.75
C LEU A 123 -35.32 30.69 -10.50
N VAL A 124 -35.83 29.70 -11.21
CA VAL A 124 -37.16 29.81 -11.89
C VAL A 124 -38.27 30.08 -10.88
N ALA A 125 -38.27 29.34 -9.75
CA ALA A 125 -39.27 29.50 -8.71
C ALA A 125 -39.23 30.89 -8.00
N THR A 126 -38.03 31.49 -7.96
CA THR A 126 -37.83 32.84 -7.36
C THR A 126 -38.08 34.00 -8.34
N GLY A 127 -38.41 33.71 -9.62
CA GLY A 127 -38.78 34.72 -10.61
C GLY A 127 -37.60 35.55 -11.14
N VAL A 128 -36.35 35.02 -11.11
CA VAL A 128 -35.16 35.70 -11.63
C VAL A 128 -35.23 35.78 -13.16
N PRO A 129 -34.86 36.93 -13.80
CA PRO A 129 -34.89 37.09 -15.26
C PRO A 129 -34.05 36.04 -16.01
N THR A 130 -34.56 35.55 -17.13
CA THR A 130 -34.00 34.46 -17.91
C THR A 130 -32.57 34.75 -18.45
N GLU A 131 -32.28 36.01 -18.75
CA GLU A 131 -30.95 36.44 -19.24
C GLU A 131 -29.87 36.19 -18.21
N ASN A 132 -30.13 36.45 -16.94
CA ASN A 132 -29.20 36.20 -15.83
C ASN A 132 -29.00 34.69 -15.59
N MET A 133 -30.07 33.90 -15.79
CA MET A 133 -29.99 32.43 -15.67
C MET A 133 -29.06 31.82 -16.68
N LEU A 134 -29.09 32.26 -17.94
CA LEU A 134 -28.24 31.70 -19.00
C LEU A 134 -26.76 31.98 -18.75
N THR A 135 -26.45 33.18 -18.26
CA THR A 135 -25.07 33.55 -17.89
C THR A 135 -24.55 32.72 -16.71
N VAL A 136 -25.36 32.58 -15.67
CA VAL A 136 -24.99 31.77 -14.49
C VAL A 136 -24.79 30.29 -14.86
N PHE A 137 -25.69 29.72 -15.66
CA PHE A 137 -25.62 28.37 -16.12
C PHE A 137 -24.36 28.11 -16.98
N GLY A 138 -24.07 29.02 -17.93
CA GLY A 138 -22.89 28.93 -18.80
C GLY A 138 -21.58 28.95 -18.03
N THR A 139 -21.45 29.87 -17.06
CA THR A 139 -20.24 29.95 -16.21
C THR A 139 -20.06 28.72 -15.34
N LEU A 140 -21.15 28.18 -14.79
CA LEU A 140 -21.09 26.98 -13.95
C LEU A 140 -20.81 25.71 -14.77
N ALA A 141 -21.38 25.59 -15.96
CA ALA A 141 -21.09 24.49 -16.86
C ALA A 141 -19.61 24.48 -17.27
N ALA A 142 -19.05 25.66 -17.61
CA ALA A 142 -17.64 25.80 -17.92
C ALA A 142 -16.75 25.45 -16.72
N ALA A 143 -17.11 25.93 -15.53
CA ALA A 143 -16.40 25.59 -14.30
C ALA A 143 -16.45 24.09 -13.97
N ALA A 144 -17.61 23.45 -14.14
CA ALA A 144 -17.76 22.02 -13.92
C ALA A 144 -16.86 21.19 -14.84
N LEU A 145 -16.74 21.56 -16.12
CA LEU A 145 -15.85 20.88 -17.06
C LEU A 145 -14.37 20.90 -16.63
N VAL A 146 -13.94 21.93 -15.90
CA VAL A 146 -12.57 22.05 -15.38
C VAL A 146 -12.44 21.39 -14.01
N LEU A 147 -13.40 21.62 -13.10
CA LEU A 147 -13.32 21.16 -11.72
C LEU A 147 -13.55 19.65 -11.58
N LEU A 148 -14.48 19.04 -12.33
CA LEU A 148 -14.80 17.62 -12.21
C LEU A 148 -13.57 16.72 -12.46
N PRO A 149 -12.77 16.92 -13.53
CA PRO A 149 -11.55 16.14 -13.71
C PRO A 149 -10.54 16.32 -12.58
N CYS A 150 -10.38 17.53 -12.04
CA CYS A 150 -9.47 17.82 -10.93
C CYS A 150 -9.89 17.09 -9.66
N VAL A 151 -11.16 17.18 -9.29
CA VAL A 151 -11.73 16.50 -8.11
C VAL A 151 -11.61 14.99 -8.24
N ASN A 152 -11.90 14.45 -9.43
CA ASN A 152 -11.76 13.01 -9.71
C ASN A 152 -10.31 12.54 -9.58
N ARG A 153 -9.33 13.29 -10.07
CA ARG A 153 -7.91 12.97 -9.91
C ARG A 153 -7.49 12.95 -8.44
N ILE A 154 -7.87 14.00 -7.68
CA ILE A 154 -7.57 14.07 -6.25
C ILE A 154 -8.18 12.86 -5.51
N ASN A 155 -9.43 12.53 -5.79
CA ASN A 155 -10.09 11.38 -5.17
C ASN A 155 -9.40 10.06 -5.52
N ASN A 156 -9.03 9.85 -6.80
CA ASN A 156 -8.32 8.65 -7.23
C ASN A 156 -6.95 8.52 -6.53
N GLN A 157 -6.21 9.63 -6.35
CA GLN A 157 -4.94 9.60 -5.64
C GLN A 157 -5.12 9.25 -4.15
N ILE A 158 -6.15 9.79 -3.50
CA ILE A 158 -6.47 9.45 -2.11
C ILE A 158 -6.81 7.96 -1.97
N ASN A 159 -7.61 7.42 -2.89
CA ASN A 159 -7.96 6.00 -2.90
C ASN A 159 -6.73 5.11 -3.15
N SER A 160 -5.83 5.54 -4.06
CA SER A 160 -4.57 4.84 -4.32
C SER A 160 -3.67 4.82 -3.08
N ILE A 161 -3.55 5.94 -2.37
CA ILE A 161 -2.79 5.99 -1.11
C ILE A 161 -3.38 5.00 -0.10
N ALA A 162 -4.70 4.99 0.10
CA ALA A 162 -5.35 4.07 1.03
C ALA A 162 -5.19 2.59 0.63
N TYR A 163 -5.14 2.31 -0.67
CA TYR A 163 -4.93 0.96 -1.19
C TYR A 163 -3.49 0.47 -1.01
N PHE A 164 -2.50 1.35 -1.22
CA PHE A 164 -1.08 1.00 -1.09
C PHE A 164 -0.55 1.18 0.34
N GLU A 165 -1.32 1.77 1.26
CA GLU A 165 -0.95 1.95 2.67
C GLU A 165 -0.44 0.65 3.32
N PRO A 166 -1.09 -0.55 3.17
CA PRO A 166 -0.60 -1.78 3.76
C PRO A 166 0.77 -2.23 3.26
N PHE A 167 1.06 -2.01 1.97
CA PHE A 167 2.37 -2.35 1.38
C PHE A 167 3.48 -1.49 1.96
N PHE A 168 3.23 -0.20 2.09
CA PHE A 168 4.19 0.74 2.65
C PHE A 168 4.43 0.50 4.14
N MET A 169 3.36 0.28 4.91
CA MET A 169 3.47 -0.01 6.35
C MET A 169 4.21 -1.32 6.59
N GLY A 170 3.98 -2.37 5.79
CA GLY A 170 4.71 -3.63 5.92
C GLY A 170 6.22 -3.48 5.73
N VAL A 171 6.67 -2.61 4.82
CA VAL A 171 8.10 -2.30 4.65
C VAL A 171 8.62 -1.45 5.82
N SER A 172 7.84 -0.44 6.23
CA SER A 172 8.21 0.45 7.33
C SER A 172 8.34 -0.30 8.65
N ASP A 173 7.39 -1.18 8.96
CA ASP A 173 7.38 -1.97 10.19
C ASP A 173 8.60 -2.92 10.23
N ASN A 174 8.89 -3.62 9.12
CA ASN A 174 10.07 -4.48 9.03
C ASN A 174 11.39 -3.71 9.23
N LEU A 175 11.51 -2.52 8.62
CA LEU A 175 12.70 -1.68 8.81
C LEU A 175 12.80 -1.16 10.25
N GLN A 176 11.67 -0.83 10.88
CA GLN A 176 11.64 -0.30 12.24
C GLN A 176 11.94 -1.40 13.26
N ASP A 177 11.46 -2.62 13.04
CA ASP A 177 11.79 -3.80 13.86
C ASP A 177 13.29 -4.12 13.76
N GLU A 178 13.86 -4.00 12.58
CA GLU A 178 15.28 -4.20 12.35
C GLU A 178 16.14 -3.12 13.03
N ILE A 179 15.72 -1.86 12.97
CA ILE A 179 16.39 -0.74 13.63
C ILE A 179 16.26 -0.82 15.18
N ASN A 180 15.08 -1.20 15.68
CA ASN A 180 14.80 -1.26 17.13
C ASN A 180 15.28 -2.57 17.77
N GLY A 181 15.33 -3.66 17.03
CA GLY A 181 15.67 -5.00 17.54
C GLY A 181 17.16 -5.32 17.56
N GLN A 182 17.95 -4.56 16.83
CA GLN A 182 19.40 -4.74 16.77
C GLN A 182 20.09 -3.39 16.72
N ASN A 183 21.15 -3.22 17.51
CA ASN A 183 22.23 -2.32 17.16
C ASN A 183 22.85 -2.87 15.85
N ILE A 184 22.19 -2.68 14.73
CA ILE A 184 22.79 -2.96 13.44
C ILE A 184 23.87 -1.91 13.27
N ASP A 185 25.07 -2.31 13.60
CA ASP A 185 26.25 -1.59 13.22
C ASP A 185 26.34 -1.68 11.69
N MET A 186 25.88 -0.65 11.01
CA MET A 186 25.96 -0.53 9.54
C MET A 186 27.40 -0.29 9.06
N SER A 187 28.35 -0.37 9.97
CA SER A 187 29.78 -0.20 9.69
C SER A 187 30.35 -1.31 8.81
N PHE A 188 29.67 -2.46 8.68
CA PHE A 188 30.10 -3.51 7.75
C PHE A 188 29.85 -3.20 6.26
N ALA A 189 29.14 -2.12 5.95
CA ALA A 189 28.95 -1.62 4.59
C ALA A 189 30.05 -0.63 4.18
N THR A 190 31.29 -0.83 4.61
CA THR A 190 32.43 -0.03 4.14
C THR A 190 32.98 -0.63 2.84
N ASP A 191 33.26 0.24 1.86
CA ASP A 191 33.81 -0.14 0.54
C ASP A 191 35.20 -0.74 0.56
N GLU A 192 35.84 -0.83 1.73
CA GLU A 192 37.11 -1.44 1.92
C GLU A 192 36.96 -2.78 2.66
N ASP A 193 36.77 -3.84 1.90
CA ASP A 193 36.98 -5.21 2.38
C ASP A 193 38.46 -5.42 2.74
N GLU A 194 38.86 -5.05 3.94
CA GLU A 194 40.11 -5.55 4.52
C GLU A 194 39.99 -7.05 4.65
N LYS A 195 40.66 -7.77 3.73
CA LYS A 195 40.79 -9.22 3.85
C LYS A 195 41.55 -9.53 5.14
N LEU A 196 40.87 -10.13 6.10
CA LEU A 196 41.45 -10.67 7.30
C LEU A 196 42.48 -11.72 6.88
N ASP A 197 43.78 -11.39 6.99
CA ASP A 197 44.89 -12.32 6.76
C ASP A 197 45.12 -13.14 8.03
N VAL A 198 44.39 -14.25 8.16
CA VAL A 198 44.51 -15.16 9.31
C VAL A 198 45.78 -15.97 9.17
N LYS A 199 46.82 -15.64 9.96
CA LYS A 199 48.16 -16.26 9.84
C LYS A 199 48.36 -17.49 10.75
N GLU A 200 47.69 -17.57 11.88
CA GLU A 200 47.93 -18.61 12.88
C GLU A 200 46.69 -19.45 13.18
N SER A 201 45.62 -18.85 13.70
CA SER A 201 44.43 -19.57 14.12
C SER A 201 43.25 -18.61 14.27
N ILE A 202 42.04 -19.17 14.22
CA ILE A 202 40.79 -18.53 14.68
C ILE A 202 40.57 -19.06 16.10
N GLU A 203 40.47 -18.18 17.07
CA GLU A 203 40.23 -18.54 18.46
C GLU A 203 38.96 -17.90 18.98
N MET A 204 38.11 -18.71 19.59
CA MET A 204 36.98 -18.28 20.39
C MET A 204 37.27 -18.66 21.84
N LYS A 205 37.21 -17.71 22.77
CA LYS A 205 37.52 -17.92 24.17
C LYS A 205 36.35 -17.50 25.04
N ASP A 206 36.04 -18.36 26.00
CA ASP A 206 35.03 -18.09 27.02
C ASP A 206 33.66 -17.65 26.45
N ILE A 207 33.20 -18.34 25.38
CA ILE A 207 31.94 -17.99 24.72
C ILE A 207 30.77 -18.62 25.45
N THR A 208 29.87 -17.77 25.93
CA THR A 208 28.57 -18.17 26.46
C THR A 208 27.47 -17.64 25.52
N TYR A 209 26.64 -18.54 25.01
CA TYR A 209 25.56 -18.17 24.07
C TYR A 209 24.31 -18.95 24.32
N ALA A 210 23.17 -18.22 24.33
CA ALA A 210 21.81 -18.72 24.29
C ALA A 210 21.02 -18.04 23.16
N TYR A 211 20.07 -18.73 22.57
CA TYR A 211 19.16 -18.09 21.62
C TYR A 211 18.28 -17.03 22.31
N PRO A 212 17.92 -15.92 21.63
CA PRO A 212 16.99 -14.95 22.17
C PRO A 212 15.70 -15.62 22.69
N ASN A 213 15.25 -15.20 23.86
CA ASN A 213 14.06 -15.74 24.53
C ASN A 213 14.14 -17.23 24.96
N THR A 214 15.36 -17.78 25.15
CA THR A 214 15.55 -19.11 25.73
C THR A 214 16.52 -19.03 26.91
N GLU A 215 16.27 -19.81 27.96
CA GLU A 215 17.20 -19.96 29.10
C GLU A 215 18.25 -21.06 28.85
N ARG A 216 18.11 -21.81 27.75
CA ARG A 216 19.03 -22.89 27.43
C ARG A 216 20.30 -22.34 26.80
N LEU A 217 21.41 -22.52 27.52
CA LEU A 217 22.75 -22.24 27.00
C LEU A 217 23.11 -23.26 25.92
N ILE A 218 23.53 -22.78 24.74
CA ILE A 218 24.06 -23.58 23.65
C ILE A 218 25.58 -23.73 23.84
N PHE A 219 26.23 -22.63 24.22
CA PHE A 219 27.65 -22.62 24.65
C PHE A 219 27.67 -22.09 26.08
N ASP A 220 28.44 -22.74 26.91
CA ASP A 220 28.67 -22.40 28.31
C ASP A 220 30.21 -22.39 28.54
N HIS A 221 30.80 -21.18 28.61
CA HIS A 221 32.24 -20.99 28.75
C HIS A 221 33.05 -21.83 27.77
N ALA A 222 32.64 -21.88 26.49
CA ALA A 222 33.24 -22.73 25.47
C ALA A 222 34.47 -22.09 24.84
N ASP A 223 35.52 -22.87 24.71
CA ASP A 223 36.77 -22.51 24.01
C ASP A 223 36.90 -23.31 22.72
N LEU A 224 37.26 -22.64 21.63
CA LEU A 224 37.51 -23.28 20.34
C LEU A 224 38.74 -22.63 19.68
N LYS A 225 39.65 -23.45 19.20
CA LYS A 225 40.81 -23.00 18.41
C LYS A 225 40.92 -23.78 17.12
N ILE A 226 40.89 -23.07 16.00
CA ILE A 226 41.02 -23.63 14.65
C ILE A 226 42.30 -23.11 14.03
N PRO A 227 43.36 -23.93 13.88
CA PRO A 227 44.58 -23.54 13.20
C PRO A 227 44.37 -23.26 11.73
N VAL A 228 45.15 -22.35 11.15
CA VAL A 228 45.13 -22.09 9.69
C VAL A 228 45.43 -23.36 8.92
N GLY A 229 44.64 -23.64 7.88
CA GLY A 229 44.77 -24.86 7.07
C GLY A 229 44.11 -26.11 7.64
N ALA A 230 43.54 -26.04 8.85
CA ALA A 230 42.79 -27.16 9.42
C ALA A 230 41.43 -27.31 8.81
N SER A 231 40.98 -28.54 8.60
CA SER A 231 39.58 -28.87 8.27
C SER A 231 38.90 -29.32 9.55
N VAL A 232 37.82 -28.64 9.92
CA VAL A 232 37.04 -28.93 11.13
C VAL A 232 35.63 -29.41 10.77
N GLY A 233 35.24 -30.56 11.30
CA GLY A 233 33.87 -31.09 11.21
C GLY A 233 33.11 -30.81 12.50
N ILE A 234 31.94 -30.18 12.39
CA ILE A 234 30.99 -29.99 13.49
C ILE A 234 29.99 -31.12 13.46
N VAL A 235 29.92 -31.91 14.54
CA VAL A 235 29.01 -33.08 14.66
C VAL A 235 28.10 -32.88 15.83
N GLY A 236 26.82 -33.21 15.65
CA GLY A 236 25.81 -33.14 16.70
C GLY A 236 24.53 -33.84 16.29
N THR A 237 23.66 -34.08 17.26
CA THR A 237 22.28 -34.54 16.97
C THR A 237 21.47 -33.45 16.30
N SER A 238 20.46 -33.81 15.48
CA SER A 238 19.57 -32.84 14.89
C SER A 238 18.89 -32.01 16.00
N GLY A 239 19.00 -30.67 15.91
CA GLY A 239 18.49 -29.77 16.94
C GLY A 239 19.42 -29.57 18.16
N ALA A 240 20.69 -29.88 18.04
CA ALA A 240 21.64 -29.67 19.14
C ALA A 240 22.05 -28.18 19.33
N GLY A 241 21.86 -27.35 18.29
CA GLY A 241 22.23 -25.93 18.38
C GLY A 241 21.83 -25.18 17.14
#